data_69733b538619c5fec0fae2f485e9289a
#
_entry.id   69733b538619c5fec0fae2f485e9289a
#
_cell.length_a   1.000
_cell.length_b   1.000
_cell.length_c   1.000
_cell.angle_alpha   90.00
_cell.angle_beta   90.00
_cell.angle_gamma   90.00
#
_symmetry.space_group_name_H-M   'P 1'
#
loop_
_entity.id
_entity.type
_entity.pdbx_description
1 polymer ?
#
loop_
_entity_poly.entity_id
_entity_poly.type
_entity_poly.pdbx_seq_one_letter_code
_entity_poly.pdbx_strand_id
1 'polypeptide(L)'
;VQAGEATGWSAAAHRSIDRLHVQERTLAAIIKAKRGADEPRELPPGRYTVILEPAAVAGLLSWMIWMLDAKSFYKGTSPFSRKLNTRILDRRLSLFNQPAHADLLGHGFTSEGLPVIESSWIEAGVLNQLLHDRFTAQEHGIDPLTTLESPYLSGERPVGTRVDDLIRTTQRGILVTNFWYIRPVNPSDLTLTGMTRDGTFLIENGEI
;
A
#
# COMPACT_ATOMS: atom_id res chain seq x y z
N VAL A 1 -21.18 -2.32 0.99
CA VAL A 1 -22.45 -1.63 1.32
C VAL A 1 -22.76 -0.64 0.21
N GLN A 2 -24.04 -0.50 -0.12
CA GLN A 2 -24.53 0.43 -1.13
C GLN A 2 -25.58 1.38 -0.54
N ALA A 3 -25.55 2.64 -0.96
CA ALA A 3 -26.55 3.67 -0.64
C ALA A 3 -26.84 4.47 -1.93
N GLY A 4 -28.00 4.23 -2.56
CA GLY A 4 -28.26 4.76 -3.91
C GLY A 4 -27.24 4.20 -4.91
N GLU A 5 -26.60 5.08 -5.66
CA GLU A 5 -25.51 4.75 -6.60
C GLU A 5 -24.15 4.62 -5.91
N ALA A 6 -24.02 5.12 -4.68
CA ALA A 6 -22.75 5.12 -3.96
C ALA A 6 -22.46 3.78 -3.27
N THR A 7 -21.19 3.44 -3.21
CA THR A 7 -20.71 2.25 -2.51
C THR A 7 -19.70 2.62 -1.42
N GLY A 8 -19.64 1.80 -0.39
CA GLY A 8 -18.64 1.90 0.66
C GLY A 8 -18.10 0.52 1.00
N TRP A 9 -16.80 0.45 1.18
CA TRP A 9 -16.09 -0.78 1.47
C TRP A 9 -15.16 -0.61 2.67
N SER A 10 -15.02 -1.67 3.43
CA SER A 10 -14.03 -1.82 4.49
C SER A 10 -13.66 -3.28 4.65
N ALA A 11 -12.42 -3.58 4.91
CA ALA A 11 -11.95 -4.93 5.12
C ALA A 11 -11.02 -5.01 6.34
N ALA A 12 -10.86 -6.22 6.85
CA ALA A 12 -9.85 -6.59 7.82
C ALA A 12 -9.39 -8.03 7.53
N ALA A 13 -8.13 -8.31 7.82
CA ALA A 13 -7.59 -9.65 7.81
C ALA A 13 -6.75 -9.83 9.08
N HIS A 14 -7.01 -10.90 9.82
CA HIS A 14 -6.29 -11.24 11.03
C HIS A 14 -6.36 -12.73 11.32
N ARG A 15 -5.37 -13.29 12.04
CA ARG A 15 -5.33 -14.71 12.44
C ARG A 15 -6.39 -15.05 13.48
N SER A 16 -6.84 -14.09 14.30
CA SER A 16 -7.92 -14.24 15.29
C SER A 16 -9.16 -13.51 14.82
N ILE A 17 -10.30 -14.20 14.87
CA ILE A 17 -11.61 -13.63 14.52
C ILE A 17 -11.98 -12.42 15.40
N ASP A 18 -11.59 -12.45 16.68
CA ASP A 18 -11.87 -11.37 17.63
C ASP A 18 -11.21 -10.04 17.26
N ARG A 19 -10.13 -10.10 16.46
CA ARG A 19 -9.40 -8.94 15.97
C ARG A 19 -9.93 -8.40 14.62
N LEU A 20 -10.93 -9.01 14.04
CA LEU A 20 -11.51 -8.54 12.77
C LEU A 20 -12.38 -7.29 12.96
N HIS A 21 -12.90 -7.05 14.16
CA HIS A 21 -13.74 -5.90 14.50
C HIS A 21 -14.88 -5.67 13.48
N VAL A 22 -15.62 -6.74 13.17
CA VAL A 22 -16.59 -6.78 12.05
C VAL A 22 -17.61 -5.66 12.12
N GLN A 23 -18.11 -5.33 13.32
CA GLN A 23 -19.09 -4.25 13.50
C GLN A 23 -18.52 -2.89 13.11
N GLU A 24 -17.30 -2.56 13.55
CA GLU A 24 -16.61 -1.31 13.20
C GLU A 24 -16.34 -1.21 11.70
N ARG A 25 -15.96 -2.34 11.07
CA ARG A 25 -15.74 -2.40 9.62
C ARG A 25 -17.05 -2.18 8.85
N THR A 26 -18.14 -2.78 9.32
CA THR A 26 -19.47 -2.60 8.72
C THR A 26 -19.90 -1.13 8.82
N LEU A 27 -19.76 -0.51 10.00
CA LEU A 27 -20.08 0.91 10.19
C LEU A 27 -19.23 1.82 9.29
N ALA A 28 -17.93 1.55 9.18
CA ALA A 28 -17.05 2.30 8.30
C ALA A 28 -17.50 2.23 6.83
N ALA A 29 -17.89 1.05 6.35
CA ALA A 29 -18.42 0.88 5.00
C ALA A 29 -19.75 1.62 4.80
N ILE A 30 -20.66 1.59 5.78
CA ILE A 30 -21.94 2.32 5.75
C ILE A 30 -21.70 3.84 5.69
N ILE A 31 -20.79 4.37 6.51
CA ILE A 31 -20.45 5.79 6.55
C ILE A 31 -19.91 6.24 5.18
N LYS A 32 -19.01 5.48 4.57
CA LYS A 32 -18.48 5.76 3.23
C LYS A 32 -19.56 5.76 2.17
N ALA A 33 -20.44 4.76 2.15
CA ALA A 33 -21.56 4.72 1.21
C ALA A 33 -22.49 5.91 1.37
N LYS A 34 -22.83 6.29 2.62
CA LYS A 34 -23.68 7.46 2.88
C LYS A 34 -23.05 8.78 2.43
N ARG A 35 -21.75 8.98 2.72
CA ARG A 35 -21.00 10.18 2.27
C ARG A 35 -20.90 10.27 0.76
N GLY A 36 -20.76 9.13 0.08
CA GLY A 36 -20.71 9.08 -1.38
C GLY A 36 -22.06 9.21 -2.07
N ALA A 37 -23.17 9.25 -1.32
CA ALA A 37 -24.52 9.40 -1.88
C ALA A 37 -24.86 10.87 -2.26
N ASP A 38 -24.04 11.83 -1.84
CA ASP A 38 -24.17 13.22 -2.27
C ASP A 38 -23.80 13.34 -3.75
N GLU A 39 -24.24 14.45 -4.37
CA GLU A 39 -24.00 14.70 -5.79
C GLU A 39 -22.50 14.76 -6.09
N PRO A 40 -22.00 13.98 -7.05
CA PRO A 40 -20.58 13.96 -7.38
C PRO A 40 -20.13 15.30 -7.97
N ARG A 41 -18.94 15.76 -7.58
CA ARG A 41 -18.34 17.00 -8.08
C ARG A 41 -17.23 16.69 -9.07
N GLU A 42 -17.23 17.38 -10.18
CA GLU A 42 -16.13 17.36 -11.14
C GLU A 42 -15.00 18.28 -10.66
N LEU A 43 -13.79 17.77 -10.65
CA LEU A 43 -12.59 18.54 -10.28
C LEU A 43 -11.75 18.83 -11.53
N PRO A 44 -11.29 20.09 -11.72
CA PRO A 44 -10.40 20.40 -12.82
C PRO A 44 -9.07 19.64 -12.67
N PRO A 45 -8.41 19.28 -13.77
CA PRO A 45 -7.07 18.71 -13.72
C PRO A 45 -6.10 19.63 -12.96
N GLY A 46 -5.27 19.06 -12.07
CA GLY A 46 -4.35 19.86 -11.27
C GLY A 46 -3.58 19.03 -10.26
N ARG A 47 -2.84 19.73 -9.40
CA ARG A 47 -2.15 19.13 -8.26
C ARG A 47 -3.01 19.26 -7.02
N TYR A 48 -3.20 18.17 -6.32
CA TYR A 48 -3.97 18.07 -5.10
C TYR A 48 -3.18 17.44 -3.98
N THR A 49 -3.40 17.87 -2.74
CA THR A 49 -3.03 17.08 -1.57
C THR A 49 -3.91 15.85 -1.54
N VAL A 50 -3.31 14.67 -1.41
CA VAL A 50 -4.06 13.41 -1.37
C VAL A 50 -3.79 12.71 -0.05
N ILE A 51 -4.87 12.33 0.64
CA ILE A 51 -4.84 11.43 1.78
C ILE A 51 -5.24 10.04 1.28
N LEU A 52 -4.41 9.06 1.52
CA LEU A 52 -4.68 7.68 1.19
C LEU A 52 -5.05 6.90 2.46
N GLU A 53 -6.20 6.25 2.48
CA GLU A 53 -6.48 5.27 3.53
C GLU A 53 -5.55 4.05 3.43
N PRO A 54 -5.39 3.28 4.51
CA PRO A 54 -4.48 2.11 4.52
C PRO A 54 -4.72 1.13 3.37
N ALA A 55 -5.97 0.91 2.96
CA ALA A 55 -6.29 0.03 1.82
C ALA A 55 -5.76 0.58 0.48
N ALA A 56 -5.86 1.90 0.27
CA ALA A 56 -5.32 2.54 -0.93
C ALA A 56 -3.78 2.49 -0.94
N VAL A 57 -3.14 2.72 0.23
CA VAL A 57 -1.69 2.56 0.37
C VAL A 57 -1.26 1.13 0.07
N ALA A 58 -1.95 0.12 0.65
CA ALA A 58 -1.64 -1.28 0.43
C ALA A 58 -1.76 -1.67 -1.06
N GLY A 59 -2.76 -1.16 -1.77
CA GLY A 59 -2.92 -1.38 -3.21
C GLY A 59 -1.73 -0.90 -4.03
N LEU A 60 -1.23 0.31 -3.78
CA LEU A 60 -0.04 0.85 -4.46
C LEU A 60 1.23 0.12 -4.03
N LEU A 61 1.37 -0.16 -2.73
CA LEU A 61 2.53 -0.85 -2.17
C LEU A 61 2.69 -2.26 -2.76
N SER A 62 1.59 -2.98 -2.96
CA SER A 62 1.61 -4.31 -3.56
C SER A 62 2.21 -4.29 -4.98
N TRP A 63 1.89 -3.31 -5.79
CA TRP A 63 2.50 -3.13 -7.12
C TRP A 63 3.97 -2.79 -7.04
N MET A 64 4.36 -1.92 -6.11
CA MET A 64 5.76 -1.59 -5.89
C MET A 64 6.56 -2.83 -5.47
N ILE A 65 6.05 -3.62 -4.51
CA ILE A 65 6.68 -4.86 -4.04
C ILE A 65 6.84 -5.86 -5.18
N TRP A 66 5.81 -6.06 -5.99
CA TRP A 66 5.88 -6.97 -7.13
C TRP A 66 6.98 -6.61 -8.12
N MET A 67 7.28 -5.32 -8.27
CA MET A 67 8.33 -4.84 -9.18
C MET A 67 9.75 -4.82 -8.58
N LEU A 68 9.90 -5.25 -7.31
CA LEU A 68 11.22 -5.46 -6.68
C LEU A 68 11.89 -6.75 -7.14
N ASP A 69 11.38 -7.40 -8.19
CA ASP A 69 11.94 -8.61 -8.79
C ASP A 69 13.36 -8.41 -9.30
N ALA A 70 14.29 -9.19 -8.76
CA ALA A 70 15.70 -9.09 -9.08
C ALA A 70 16.02 -9.44 -10.53
N LYS A 71 15.31 -10.41 -11.13
CA LYS A 71 15.51 -10.77 -12.54
C LYS A 71 15.23 -9.60 -13.48
N SER A 72 14.15 -8.87 -13.25
CA SER A 72 13.80 -7.66 -14.00
C SER A 72 14.81 -6.53 -13.72
N PHE A 73 15.28 -6.42 -12.47
CA PHE A 73 16.33 -5.46 -12.09
C PHE A 73 17.60 -5.67 -12.88
N TYR A 74 18.15 -6.89 -12.92
CA TYR A 74 19.38 -7.22 -13.64
C TYR A 74 19.23 -7.09 -15.15
N LYS A 75 18.04 -7.34 -15.69
CA LYS A 75 17.72 -7.10 -17.11
C LYS A 75 17.55 -5.63 -17.47
N GLY A 76 17.50 -4.74 -16.50
CA GLY A 76 17.28 -3.31 -16.73
C GLY A 76 15.83 -2.94 -17.09
N THR A 77 14.87 -3.84 -16.84
CA THR A 77 13.44 -3.64 -17.14
C THR A 77 12.59 -3.29 -15.92
N SER A 78 13.17 -3.33 -14.71
CA SER A 78 12.52 -2.89 -13.48
C SER A 78 12.59 -1.37 -13.33
N PRO A 79 11.58 -0.70 -12.75
CA PRO A 79 11.63 0.71 -12.38
C PRO A 79 12.72 1.00 -11.35
N PHE A 80 13.23 -0.03 -10.68
CA PHE A 80 14.28 0.04 -9.67
C PHE A 80 15.68 -0.30 -10.22
N SER A 81 15.80 -0.60 -11.52
CA SER A 81 17.10 -0.82 -12.15
C SER A 81 18.06 0.32 -11.85
N ARG A 82 19.24 -0.01 -11.32
CA ARG A 82 20.26 0.96 -10.83
C ARG A 82 19.86 1.78 -9.60
N LYS A 83 18.77 1.42 -8.90
CA LYS A 83 18.31 2.14 -7.70
C LYS A 83 18.57 1.41 -6.38
N LEU A 84 19.18 0.24 -6.41
CA LEU A 84 19.60 -0.45 -5.18
C LEU A 84 20.60 0.45 -4.43
N ASN A 85 20.45 0.55 -3.11
CA ASN A 85 21.20 1.45 -2.24
C ASN A 85 20.97 2.95 -2.53
N THR A 86 19.90 3.30 -3.23
CA THR A 86 19.51 4.70 -3.45
C THR A 86 18.13 5.00 -2.87
N ARG A 87 17.86 6.28 -2.63
CA ARG A 87 16.59 6.71 -2.09
C ARG A 87 15.50 6.68 -3.16
N ILE A 88 14.43 5.92 -2.89
CA ILE A 88 13.26 5.76 -3.76
C ILE A 88 11.96 6.25 -3.12
N LEU A 89 11.93 6.40 -1.79
CA LEU A 89 10.81 6.93 -1.01
C LEU A 89 11.26 8.11 -0.14
N ASP A 90 10.28 8.79 0.47
CA ASP A 90 10.58 9.80 1.49
C ASP A 90 11.38 9.18 2.64
N ARG A 91 12.35 9.93 3.18
CA ARG A 91 13.23 9.46 4.29
C ARG A 91 12.48 9.03 5.55
N ARG A 92 11.26 9.53 5.73
CA ARG A 92 10.38 9.17 6.86
C ARG A 92 9.74 7.80 6.72
N LEU A 93 9.89 7.13 5.58
CA LEU A 93 9.25 5.86 5.30
C LEU A 93 10.28 4.73 5.27
N SER A 94 9.92 3.62 5.91
CA SER A 94 10.67 2.36 5.88
C SER A 94 9.72 1.19 5.66
N LEU A 95 10.17 0.18 4.91
CA LEU A 95 9.42 -1.03 4.60
C LEU A 95 10.19 -2.24 5.11
N PHE A 96 9.54 -3.00 5.96
CA PHE A 96 10.08 -4.21 6.57
C PHE A 96 9.23 -5.43 6.21
N ASN A 97 9.83 -6.60 6.25
CA ASN A 97 9.12 -7.86 6.37
C ASN A 97 9.11 -8.28 7.85
N GLN A 98 7.93 -8.40 8.44
CA GLN A 98 7.76 -8.72 9.86
C GLN A 98 6.81 -9.91 10.07
N PRO A 99 7.26 -11.15 9.77
CA PRO A 99 6.41 -12.34 9.84
C PRO A 99 5.92 -12.67 11.27
N ALA A 100 6.65 -12.22 12.29
CA ALA A 100 6.28 -12.39 13.69
C ALA A 100 5.35 -11.30 14.25
N HIS A 101 5.02 -10.27 13.46
CA HIS A 101 4.15 -9.18 13.92
C HIS A 101 2.74 -9.70 14.22
N ALA A 102 2.19 -9.34 15.40
CA ALA A 102 0.94 -9.89 15.89
C ALA A 102 -0.27 -9.59 14.99
N ASP A 103 -0.29 -8.43 14.34
CA ASP A 103 -1.41 -7.95 13.54
C ASP A 103 -1.25 -8.19 12.03
N LEU A 104 -0.13 -8.78 11.59
CA LEU A 104 0.09 -9.10 10.19
C LEU A 104 -0.19 -10.58 9.91
N LEU A 105 -0.73 -10.85 8.73
CA LEU A 105 -0.77 -12.20 8.20
C LEU A 105 0.61 -12.51 7.60
N GLY A 106 1.10 -13.70 7.89
CA GLY A 106 2.36 -14.18 7.34
C GLY A 106 2.44 -15.70 7.47
N HIS A 107 3.29 -16.29 6.66
CA HIS A 107 3.59 -17.71 6.68
C HIS A 107 5.01 -17.92 7.24
N GLY A 108 5.30 -19.09 7.79
CA GLY A 108 6.64 -19.41 8.30
C GLY A 108 7.63 -19.79 7.18
N PHE A 109 7.11 -20.10 5.99
CA PHE A 109 7.90 -20.51 4.83
C PHE A 109 7.25 -20.04 3.53
N THR A 110 8.05 -19.88 2.50
CA THR A 110 7.64 -19.45 1.16
C THR A 110 7.12 -20.64 0.34
N SER A 111 6.56 -20.36 -0.84
CA SER A 111 6.18 -21.40 -1.81
C SER A 111 7.37 -22.25 -2.28
N GLU A 112 8.59 -21.76 -2.15
CA GLU A 112 9.83 -22.50 -2.46
C GLU A 112 10.40 -23.27 -1.25
N GLY A 113 9.69 -23.30 -0.11
CA GLY A 113 10.11 -23.98 1.11
C GLY A 113 11.24 -23.27 1.87
N LEU A 114 11.48 -22.00 1.60
CA LEU A 114 12.45 -21.18 2.33
C LEU A 114 11.80 -20.55 3.57
N PRO A 115 12.55 -20.35 4.67
CA PRO A 115 12.01 -19.65 5.82
C PRO A 115 11.69 -18.20 5.47
N VAL A 116 10.56 -17.69 5.97
CA VAL A 116 10.25 -16.26 5.92
C VAL A 116 10.93 -15.59 7.10
N ILE A 117 11.84 -14.69 6.83
CA ILE A 117 12.66 -14.01 7.84
C ILE A 117 12.31 -12.53 7.98
N GLU A 118 12.58 -11.97 9.15
CA GLU A 118 12.56 -10.51 9.32
C GLU A 118 13.64 -9.88 8.46
N SER A 119 13.27 -8.82 7.74
CA SER A 119 14.21 -8.14 6.85
C SER A 119 13.81 -6.70 6.59
N SER A 120 14.82 -5.83 6.39
CA SER A 120 14.62 -4.43 5.98
C SER A 120 14.75 -4.32 4.46
N TRP A 121 13.67 -3.92 3.82
CA TRP A 121 13.60 -3.78 2.36
C TRP A 121 13.87 -2.36 1.90
N ILE A 122 13.28 -1.40 2.62
CA ILE A 122 13.53 0.02 2.42
C ILE A 122 13.75 0.61 3.82
N GLU A 123 14.83 1.33 3.99
CA GLU A 123 15.16 1.98 5.26
C GLU A 123 15.42 3.47 5.03
N ALA A 124 14.71 4.32 5.76
CA ALA A 124 14.73 5.76 5.56
C ALA A 124 14.62 6.17 4.08
N GLY A 125 13.74 5.49 3.34
CA GLY A 125 13.52 5.70 1.92
C GLY A 125 14.53 5.05 0.98
N VAL A 126 15.60 4.43 1.49
CA VAL A 126 16.66 3.78 0.68
C VAL A 126 16.30 2.32 0.42
N LEU A 127 16.33 1.91 -0.84
CA LEU A 127 16.09 0.53 -1.26
C LEU A 127 17.31 -0.35 -0.95
N ASN A 128 17.16 -1.33 -0.06
CA ASN A 128 18.24 -2.19 0.40
C ASN A 128 18.23 -3.60 -0.20
N GLN A 129 17.06 -4.07 -0.64
CA GLN A 129 16.90 -5.48 -1.04
C GLN A 129 15.98 -5.61 -2.26
N LEU A 130 16.14 -6.74 -2.96
CA LEU A 130 15.31 -7.16 -4.10
C LEU A 130 14.79 -8.57 -3.85
N LEU A 131 13.73 -8.94 -4.53
CA LEU A 131 13.20 -10.32 -4.53
C LEU A 131 14.11 -11.21 -5.40
N HIS A 132 14.81 -12.14 -4.77
CA HIS A 132 15.64 -13.12 -5.44
C HIS A 132 15.03 -14.51 -5.25
N ASP A 133 14.48 -15.09 -6.31
CA ASP A 133 14.16 -16.52 -6.33
C ASP A 133 15.43 -17.36 -6.27
N ARG A 134 15.30 -18.68 -6.04
CA ARG A 134 16.47 -19.58 -5.93
C ARG A 134 17.36 -19.55 -7.17
N PHE A 135 16.74 -19.45 -8.36
CA PHE A 135 17.47 -19.45 -9.62
C PHE A 135 18.29 -18.17 -9.76
N THR A 136 17.65 -17.01 -9.62
CA THR A 136 18.32 -15.71 -9.72
C THR A 136 19.38 -15.52 -8.62
N ALA A 137 19.10 -16.01 -7.41
CA ALA A 137 20.06 -15.98 -6.30
C ALA A 137 21.31 -16.80 -6.62
N GLN A 138 21.14 -18.02 -7.14
CA GLN A 138 22.24 -18.88 -7.56
C GLN A 138 23.06 -18.24 -8.70
N GLU A 139 22.41 -17.66 -9.68
CA GLU A 139 23.05 -16.99 -10.83
C GLU A 139 23.96 -15.82 -10.37
N HIS A 140 23.57 -15.16 -9.28
CA HIS A 140 24.29 -13.99 -8.76
C HIS A 140 25.14 -14.30 -7.50
N GLY A 141 25.19 -15.54 -7.04
CA GLY A 141 26.01 -15.97 -5.89
C GLY A 141 25.58 -15.36 -4.56
N ILE A 142 24.28 -15.16 -4.35
CA ILE A 142 23.68 -14.60 -3.15
C ILE A 142 22.63 -15.54 -2.56
N ASP A 143 22.22 -15.28 -1.32
CA ASP A 143 21.14 -16.03 -0.69
C ASP A 143 19.77 -15.64 -1.28
N PRO A 144 18.86 -16.61 -1.49
CA PRO A 144 17.52 -16.32 -1.98
C PRO A 144 16.70 -15.55 -0.94
N LEU A 145 15.96 -14.55 -1.40
CA LEU A 145 15.02 -13.76 -0.62
C LEU A 145 13.75 -13.59 -1.46
N THR A 146 12.88 -14.61 -1.39
CA THR A 146 11.84 -14.81 -2.40
C THR A 146 10.56 -14.07 -2.15
N THR A 147 10.38 -13.45 -0.96
CA THR A 147 9.08 -12.89 -0.63
C THR A 147 9.13 -11.79 0.43
N LEU A 148 8.17 -10.89 0.34
CA LEU A 148 7.80 -9.90 1.34
C LEU A 148 6.36 -10.23 1.79
N GLU A 149 6.21 -11.30 2.58
CA GLU A 149 4.92 -11.89 2.97
C GLU A 149 4.16 -11.05 3.99
N SER A 150 4.89 -10.38 4.88
CA SER A 150 4.32 -9.58 5.96
C SER A 150 4.84 -8.14 5.88
N PRO A 151 4.45 -7.38 4.84
CA PRO A 151 4.93 -6.02 4.65
C PRO A 151 4.42 -5.10 5.76
N TYR A 152 5.35 -4.42 6.40
CA TYR A 152 5.09 -3.41 7.41
C TYR A 152 5.71 -2.08 6.96
N LEU A 153 4.83 -1.14 6.57
CA LEU A 153 5.25 0.22 6.22
C LEU A 153 5.25 1.08 7.49
N SER A 154 6.44 1.51 7.90
CA SER A 154 6.63 2.42 9.02
C SER A 154 6.81 3.86 8.55
N GLY A 155 6.33 4.82 9.34
CA GLY A 155 6.48 6.25 9.08
C GLY A 155 6.69 7.05 10.37
N GLU A 156 7.24 8.25 10.28
CA GLU A 156 7.57 9.12 11.43
C GLU A 156 6.36 9.89 12.02
N ARG A 157 5.15 9.36 11.90
CA ARG A 157 4.00 10.01 12.53
C ARG A 157 3.81 9.51 13.96
N PRO A 158 3.28 10.37 14.85
CA PRO A 158 2.91 9.92 16.20
C PRO A 158 1.98 8.71 16.14
N VAL A 159 2.23 7.75 17.02
CA VAL A 159 1.36 6.59 17.19
C VAL A 159 -0.08 7.07 17.47
N GLY A 160 -1.05 6.49 16.75
CA GLY A 160 -2.46 6.86 16.91
C GLY A 160 -2.96 7.99 15.99
N THR A 161 -2.12 8.56 15.12
CA THR A 161 -2.60 9.50 14.10
C THR A 161 -3.65 8.83 13.22
N ARG A 162 -4.85 9.40 13.20
CA ARG A 162 -5.99 8.88 12.43
C ARG A 162 -6.14 9.62 11.11
N VAL A 163 -6.86 9.01 10.16
CA VAL A 163 -7.23 9.66 8.90
C VAL A 163 -8.01 10.97 9.14
N ASP A 164 -8.90 10.97 10.13
CA ASP A 164 -9.66 12.16 10.52
C ASP A 164 -8.76 13.33 10.98
N ASP A 165 -7.60 13.05 11.61
CA ASP A 165 -6.65 14.09 12.01
C ASP A 165 -5.98 14.72 10.78
N LEU A 166 -5.72 13.92 9.76
CA LEU A 166 -5.19 14.39 8.49
C LEU A 166 -6.22 15.24 7.74
N ILE A 167 -7.48 14.80 7.71
CA ILE A 167 -8.56 15.54 7.10
C ILE A 167 -8.68 16.92 7.75
N ARG A 168 -8.80 16.99 9.09
CA ARG A 168 -8.94 18.25 9.84
C ARG A 168 -7.82 19.26 9.59
N THR A 169 -6.63 18.81 9.27
CA THR A 169 -5.48 19.68 8.99
C THR A 169 -5.29 20.01 7.51
N THR A 170 -6.14 19.48 6.64
CA THR A 170 -6.05 19.68 5.18
C THR A 170 -7.01 20.77 4.73
N GLN A 171 -6.46 21.87 4.22
CA GLN A 171 -7.26 23.00 3.72
C GLN A 171 -8.04 22.63 2.45
N ARG A 172 -7.38 21.96 1.51
CA ARG A 172 -7.99 21.42 0.29
C ARG A 172 -7.24 20.19 -0.17
N GLY A 173 -7.97 19.12 -0.45
CA GLY A 173 -7.38 17.84 -0.84
C GLY A 173 -8.39 16.81 -1.25
N ILE A 174 -7.95 15.60 -1.48
CA ILE A 174 -8.77 14.45 -1.86
C ILE A 174 -8.46 13.31 -0.91
N LEU A 175 -9.49 12.72 -0.30
CA LEU A 175 -9.38 11.45 0.39
C LEU A 175 -9.69 10.32 -0.60
N VAL A 176 -8.76 9.39 -0.77
CA VAL A 176 -8.95 8.16 -1.53
C VAL A 176 -8.98 6.98 -0.56
N THR A 177 -10.10 6.27 -0.50
CA THR A 177 -10.28 5.17 0.45
C THR A 177 -9.77 3.85 -0.13
N ASN A 178 -9.91 3.66 -1.43
CA ASN A 178 -9.52 2.44 -2.12
C ASN A 178 -9.24 2.70 -3.60
N PHE A 179 -8.33 1.90 -4.18
CA PHE A 179 -8.12 1.83 -5.61
C PHE A 179 -8.72 0.54 -6.17
N TRP A 180 -9.15 0.60 -7.41
CA TRP A 180 -9.74 -0.52 -8.10
C TRP A 180 -9.13 -0.71 -9.49
N TYR A 181 -8.90 -1.97 -9.85
CA TYR A 181 -8.48 -2.35 -11.17
C TYR A 181 -7.17 -1.68 -11.61
N ILE A 182 -6.25 -1.54 -10.65
CA ILE A 182 -4.92 -1.00 -10.93
C ILE A 182 -4.17 -1.95 -11.86
N ARG A 183 -3.56 -1.41 -12.90
CA ARG A 183 -2.77 -2.16 -13.88
C ARG A 183 -1.49 -1.41 -14.25
N PRO A 184 -0.39 -2.11 -14.53
CA PRO A 184 0.80 -1.47 -15.07
C PRO A 184 0.56 -1.05 -16.52
N VAL A 185 0.90 0.19 -16.82
CA VAL A 185 0.96 0.74 -18.18
C VAL A 185 2.38 0.60 -18.72
N ASN A 186 3.34 0.99 -17.90
CA ASN A 186 4.75 0.82 -18.18
C ASN A 186 5.47 0.28 -16.93
N PRO A 187 5.79 -1.01 -16.88
CA PRO A 187 6.47 -1.61 -15.74
C PRO A 187 7.85 -1.00 -15.46
N SER A 188 8.54 -0.51 -16.49
CA SER A 188 9.93 -0.02 -16.34
C SER A 188 10.04 1.32 -15.60
N ASP A 189 8.95 2.06 -15.42
CA ASP A 189 8.89 3.32 -14.68
C ASP A 189 7.83 3.34 -13.57
N LEU A 190 7.19 2.19 -13.32
CA LEU A 190 6.10 2.02 -12.36
C LEU A 190 4.85 2.87 -12.71
N THR A 191 4.64 3.18 -13.98
CA THR A 191 3.42 3.86 -14.41
C THR A 191 2.24 2.91 -14.29
N LEU A 192 1.27 3.29 -13.46
CA LEU A 192 0.04 2.55 -13.21
C LEU A 192 -1.17 3.33 -13.72
N THR A 193 -2.19 2.61 -14.15
CA THR A 193 -3.53 3.15 -14.39
C THR A 193 -4.53 2.42 -13.52
N GLY A 194 -5.65 3.06 -13.21
CA GLY A 194 -6.70 2.47 -12.39
C GLY A 194 -7.78 3.49 -12.08
N MET A 195 -8.70 3.09 -11.23
CA MET A 195 -9.80 3.92 -10.75
C MET A 195 -9.76 4.00 -9.23
N THR A 196 -10.33 5.04 -8.66
CA THR A 196 -10.74 5.05 -7.26
C THR A 196 -12.11 4.37 -7.13
N ARG A 197 -12.37 3.75 -5.98
CA ARG A 197 -13.63 3.04 -5.71
C ARG A 197 -14.00 3.14 -4.24
N ASP A 198 -15.30 3.02 -3.96
CA ASP A 198 -15.87 2.92 -2.61
C ASP A 198 -15.58 4.13 -1.69
N GLY A 199 -15.31 5.27 -2.29
CA GLY A 199 -15.13 6.55 -1.60
C GLY A 199 -13.91 7.33 -2.12
N THR A 200 -14.23 8.38 -2.85
CA THR A 200 -13.29 9.45 -3.22
C THR A 200 -13.94 10.74 -2.81
N PHE A 201 -13.37 11.42 -1.85
CA PHE A 201 -14.03 12.56 -1.23
C PHE A 201 -13.17 13.82 -1.36
N LEU A 202 -13.82 14.93 -1.71
CA LEU A 202 -13.20 16.25 -1.66
C LEU A 202 -13.09 16.69 -0.20
N ILE A 203 -11.92 17.18 0.18
CA ILE A 203 -11.68 17.81 1.48
C ILE A 203 -11.60 19.31 1.26
N GLU A 204 -12.42 20.06 1.97
CA GLU A 204 -12.38 21.54 2.01
C GLU A 204 -12.46 22.02 3.46
N ASN A 205 -11.49 22.85 3.87
CA ASN A 205 -11.41 23.43 5.22
C ASN A 205 -11.44 22.40 6.37
N GLY A 206 -10.85 21.21 6.15
CA GLY A 206 -10.79 20.17 7.17
C GLY A 206 -12.04 19.28 7.26
N GLU A 207 -12.94 19.37 6.30
CA GLU A 207 -14.19 18.60 6.23
C GLU A 207 -14.33 17.88 4.88
N ILE A 208 -15.18 16.85 4.85
CA ILE A 208 -15.55 16.07 3.65
C ILE A 208 -16.98 16.42 3.29
#